data_9a7887793c1cf06741686b3c1f886f34
#
_entry.id   9a7887793c1cf06741686b3c1f886f34
#
_cell.length_a   1.000
_cell.length_b   1.000
_cell.length_c   1.000
_cell.angle_alpha   90.00
_cell.angle_beta   90.00
_cell.angle_gamma   90.00
#
_symmetry.space_group_name_H-M   'P 1'
#
loop_
_entity.id
_entity.type
_entity.pdbx_description
1 polymer ?
#
loop_
_entity_poly.entity_id
_entity_poly.type
_entity_poly.pdbx_seq_one_letter_code
_entity_poly.pdbx_strand_id
1 'polypeptide(L)'
;MLFRSVEVERALRVLDGAVAIFDAVEGVQPQSETVWRQADRYQVPRIAFINKMDRVGANFGNALAMMEEMLGAIVAPVQIPIGAEDQFRGMIDLIGRRAIVYLDDLGLTRQVTEIPDDLRDEAEQARERLVERVAENDDEAMELYVAGEEIPSEVLVAGLRRATLSAKLTPVLCGSSFRNKGVQSLLDAIVDYLPSPVDMPPVVGVDLSAAKERVTRQPSDSEPFCALAFKIATDPYVGKLAYFRVYSGMAKAGSVIYNASKGKRERLGRILRMHANHREELDVISTGDIAAAVGLRDTTTGDTLSEEVSPLLLERMEFPEPVIDVAVEPRSKNDEDRLTMSLAKLAEEDPTFRIHTDPETGQTIISGMGELHLEIIVDRLLREFNVQANVGRPQVAYRETITDSVKAEGRFVRQTGGRGQYGHVVLEVEPGPPGSGLVFENKVVGG
;
A
#
# COMPACT_ATOMS: atom_id res chain seq x y z
N MET A 1 -7.55 -8.74 8.61
CA MET A 1 -6.52 -9.16 7.63
C MET A 1 -6.50 -8.26 6.40
N LEU A 2 -7.63 -7.95 5.78
CA LEU A 2 -7.73 -7.08 4.58
C LEU A 2 -7.20 -5.63 4.78
N PHE A 3 -7.30 -5.06 5.98
CA PHE A 3 -6.78 -3.71 6.28
C PHE A 3 -5.26 -3.59 6.04
N ARG A 4 -4.48 -4.61 6.44
CA ARG A 4 -3.03 -4.63 6.18
C ARG A 4 -2.68 -4.80 4.70
N SER A 5 -3.54 -5.44 3.91
CA SER A 5 -3.29 -5.67 2.48
C SER A 5 -3.33 -4.38 1.66
N VAL A 6 -4.27 -3.46 1.95
CA VAL A 6 -4.37 -2.16 1.28
C VAL A 6 -3.17 -1.27 1.58
N GLU A 7 -2.67 -1.28 2.81
CA GLU A 7 -1.47 -0.51 3.17
C GLU A 7 -0.22 -1.06 2.48
N VAL A 8 -0.09 -2.38 2.39
CA VAL A 8 0.99 -3.05 1.65
C VAL A 8 0.88 -2.73 0.15
N GLU A 9 -0.31 -2.76 -0.44
CA GLU A 9 -0.52 -2.46 -1.85
C GLU A 9 -0.13 -1.02 -2.19
N ARG A 10 -0.49 -0.05 -1.34
CA ARG A 10 -0.03 1.34 -1.49
C ARG A 10 1.49 1.47 -1.45
N ALA A 11 2.15 0.74 -0.55
CA ALA A 11 3.60 0.73 -0.46
C ALA A 11 4.24 0.08 -1.70
N LEU A 12 3.78 -1.09 -2.13
CA LEU A 12 4.31 -1.81 -3.29
C LEU A 12 4.21 -0.99 -4.59
N ARG A 13 3.21 -0.12 -4.72
CA ARG A 13 3.05 0.76 -5.90
C ARG A 13 4.18 1.77 -6.06
N VAL A 14 4.85 2.12 -4.96
CA VAL A 14 5.89 3.16 -4.94
C VAL A 14 7.28 2.63 -4.58
N LEU A 15 7.42 1.35 -4.30
CA LEU A 15 8.71 0.72 -4.00
C LEU A 15 9.36 0.20 -5.28
N ASP A 16 10.67 0.35 -5.36
CA ASP A 16 11.49 -0.20 -6.45
C ASP A 16 11.97 -1.60 -6.14
N GLY A 17 12.16 -1.92 -4.86
CA GLY A 17 12.57 -3.24 -4.40
C GLY A 17 12.07 -3.54 -2.99
N ALA A 18 12.07 -4.80 -2.62
CA ALA A 18 11.58 -5.26 -1.32
C ALA A 18 12.48 -6.34 -0.71
N VAL A 19 12.46 -6.40 0.62
CA VAL A 19 13.03 -7.51 1.39
C VAL A 19 11.87 -8.32 1.98
N ALA A 20 11.71 -9.57 1.53
CA ALA A 20 10.75 -10.50 2.07
C ALA A 20 11.36 -11.28 3.24
N ILE A 21 10.76 -11.18 4.42
CA ILE A 21 11.27 -11.85 5.62
C ILE A 21 10.39 -13.06 5.94
N PHE A 22 11.02 -14.23 6.00
CA PHE A 22 10.37 -15.49 6.37
C PHE A 22 10.90 -15.98 7.71
N ASP A 23 10.05 -16.68 8.47
CA ASP A 23 10.42 -17.33 9.71
C ASP A 23 11.05 -18.69 9.40
N ALA A 24 12.23 -18.98 9.94
CA ALA A 24 12.94 -20.25 9.70
C ALA A 24 12.19 -21.47 10.27
N VAL A 25 11.27 -21.28 11.22
CA VAL A 25 10.46 -22.35 11.83
C VAL A 25 9.15 -22.55 11.06
N GLU A 26 8.45 -21.45 10.77
CA GLU A 26 7.11 -21.51 10.18
C GLU A 26 7.12 -21.44 8.64
N GLY A 27 8.21 -20.98 8.04
CA GLY A 27 8.34 -20.86 6.59
C GLY A 27 7.37 -19.85 5.97
N VAL A 28 6.67 -20.27 4.92
CA VAL A 28 5.68 -19.46 4.21
C VAL A 28 4.33 -19.54 4.91
N GLN A 29 3.80 -18.37 5.28
CA GLN A 29 2.48 -18.23 5.90
C GLN A 29 1.45 -17.66 4.89
N PRO A 30 0.14 -17.81 5.11
CA PRO A 30 -0.89 -17.27 4.20
C PRO A 30 -0.76 -15.76 3.94
N GLN A 31 -0.26 -15.01 4.93
CA GLN A 31 0.00 -13.59 4.77
C GLN A 31 1.19 -13.33 3.85
N SER A 32 2.25 -14.13 3.97
CA SER A 32 3.43 -14.06 3.09
C SER A 32 3.05 -14.30 1.64
N GLU A 33 2.19 -15.31 1.39
CA GLU A 33 1.68 -15.62 0.05
C GLU A 33 0.88 -14.46 -0.53
N THR A 34 -0.01 -13.85 0.24
CA THR A 34 -0.81 -12.71 -0.21
C THR A 34 0.08 -11.53 -0.62
N VAL A 35 1.06 -11.16 0.23
CA VAL A 35 1.99 -10.06 -0.05
C VAL A 35 2.91 -10.38 -1.22
N TRP A 36 3.34 -11.64 -1.35
CA TRP A 36 4.16 -12.10 -2.46
C TRP A 36 3.45 -11.94 -3.81
N ARG A 37 2.19 -12.41 -3.91
CA ARG A 37 1.36 -12.24 -5.12
C ARG A 37 1.10 -10.78 -5.46
N GLN A 38 0.92 -9.92 -4.46
CA GLN A 38 0.81 -8.48 -4.70
C GLN A 38 2.10 -7.90 -5.27
N ALA A 39 3.26 -8.30 -4.73
CA ALA A 39 4.56 -7.88 -5.26
C ALA A 39 4.80 -8.39 -6.70
N ASP A 40 4.32 -9.61 -7.06
CA ASP A 40 4.34 -10.11 -8.44
C ASP A 40 3.50 -9.24 -9.37
N ARG A 41 2.31 -8.85 -8.95
CA ARG A 41 1.42 -7.97 -9.73
C ARG A 41 2.09 -6.63 -10.08
N TYR A 42 2.85 -6.07 -9.15
CA TYR A 42 3.59 -4.82 -9.35
C TYR A 42 5.01 -5.04 -9.88
N GLN A 43 5.40 -6.27 -10.16
CA GLN A 43 6.74 -6.65 -10.63
C GLN A 43 7.87 -6.07 -9.77
N VAL A 44 7.68 -6.04 -8.45
CA VAL A 44 8.66 -5.51 -7.51
C VAL A 44 9.79 -6.53 -7.32
N PRO A 45 11.05 -6.19 -7.72
CA PRO A 45 12.22 -7.00 -7.44
C PRO A 45 12.39 -7.22 -5.95
N ARG A 46 12.82 -8.42 -5.55
CA ARG A 46 12.94 -8.73 -4.12
C ARG A 46 14.06 -9.68 -3.82
N ILE A 47 14.57 -9.55 -2.60
CA ILE A 47 15.44 -10.51 -1.95
C ILE A 47 14.69 -11.10 -0.75
N ALA A 48 15.04 -12.31 -0.34
CA ALA A 48 14.45 -12.97 0.80
C ALA A 48 15.45 -13.11 1.94
N PHE A 49 14.97 -12.98 3.17
CA PHE A 49 15.76 -13.18 4.37
C PHE A 49 15.04 -14.16 5.29
N ILE A 50 15.62 -15.35 5.47
CA ILE A 50 15.12 -16.37 6.38
C ILE A 50 15.66 -16.05 7.77
N ASN A 51 14.75 -15.49 8.59
CA ASN A 51 15.01 -14.95 9.91
C ASN A 51 14.74 -15.98 11.01
N LYS A 52 15.24 -15.70 12.21
CA LYS A 52 15.05 -16.52 13.41
C LYS A 52 15.71 -17.89 13.32
N MET A 53 16.87 -17.98 12.67
CA MET A 53 17.67 -19.19 12.58
C MET A 53 18.14 -19.72 13.96
N ASP A 54 18.08 -18.89 15.00
CA ASP A 54 18.39 -19.21 16.40
C ASP A 54 17.24 -19.84 17.17
N ARG A 55 16.05 -20.02 16.57
CA ARG A 55 14.91 -20.63 17.24
C ARG A 55 14.90 -22.15 17.13
N VAL A 56 14.37 -22.81 18.14
CA VAL A 56 14.11 -24.26 18.13
C VAL A 56 13.15 -24.60 16.98
N GLY A 57 13.51 -25.57 16.15
CA GLY A 57 12.77 -25.96 14.95
C GLY A 57 13.16 -25.20 13.69
N ALA A 58 14.14 -24.29 13.74
CA ALA A 58 14.60 -23.53 12.57
C ALA A 58 15.20 -24.46 11.51
N ASN A 59 14.70 -24.38 10.28
CA ASN A 59 15.15 -25.17 9.16
C ASN A 59 15.19 -24.32 7.87
N PHE A 60 16.41 -23.98 7.45
CA PHE A 60 16.64 -23.18 6.25
C PHE A 60 16.17 -23.86 4.98
N GLY A 61 16.51 -25.17 4.81
CA GLY A 61 16.13 -25.94 3.64
C GLY A 61 14.61 -26.10 3.47
N ASN A 62 13.89 -26.30 4.58
CA ASN A 62 12.44 -26.36 4.56
C ASN A 62 11.80 -25.03 4.15
N ALA A 63 12.33 -23.93 4.66
CA ALA A 63 11.85 -22.59 4.26
C ALA A 63 12.05 -22.31 2.77
N LEU A 64 13.20 -22.73 2.19
CA LEU A 64 13.45 -22.65 0.75
C LEU A 64 12.45 -23.48 -0.06
N ALA A 65 12.24 -24.74 0.33
CA ALA A 65 11.29 -25.63 -0.33
C ALA A 65 9.87 -25.06 -0.32
N MET A 66 9.41 -24.52 0.81
CA MET A 66 8.11 -23.86 0.91
C MET A 66 8.00 -22.62 0.00
N MET A 67 9.07 -21.84 -0.16
CA MET A 67 9.08 -20.70 -1.10
C MET A 67 8.92 -21.17 -2.55
N GLU A 68 9.60 -22.25 -2.95
CA GLU A 68 9.47 -22.84 -4.30
C GLU A 68 8.07 -23.43 -4.52
N GLU A 69 7.55 -24.24 -3.58
CA GLU A 69 6.28 -24.95 -3.72
C GLU A 69 5.05 -24.05 -3.60
N MET A 70 5.03 -23.14 -2.62
CA MET A 70 3.84 -22.34 -2.31
C MET A 70 3.82 -21.00 -3.05
N LEU A 71 4.99 -20.39 -3.27
CA LEU A 71 5.10 -19.08 -3.92
C LEU A 71 5.48 -19.18 -5.40
N GLY A 72 5.94 -20.35 -5.87
CA GLY A 72 6.48 -20.51 -7.21
C GLY A 72 7.76 -19.70 -7.44
N ALA A 73 8.48 -19.34 -6.36
CA ALA A 73 9.67 -18.53 -6.42
C ALA A 73 10.86 -19.37 -6.95
N ILE A 74 11.65 -18.81 -7.86
CA ILE A 74 12.95 -19.40 -8.22
C ILE A 74 13.96 -18.83 -7.23
N VAL A 75 14.26 -19.60 -6.17
CA VAL A 75 15.16 -19.15 -5.09
C VAL A 75 16.62 -19.37 -5.47
N ALA A 76 17.46 -18.39 -5.14
CA ALA A 76 18.91 -18.43 -5.32
C ALA A 76 19.59 -18.18 -3.96
N PRO A 77 19.82 -19.21 -3.13
CA PRO A 77 20.53 -19.03 -1.87
C PRO A 77 21.94 -18.51 -2.12
N VAL A 78 22.26 -17.33 -1.63
CA VAL A 78 23.61 -16.74 -1.69
C VAL A 78 24.42 -17.05 -0.44
N GLN A 79 23.74 -17.62 0.55
CA GLN A 79 24.33 -18.05 1.83
C GLN A 79 23.71 -19.36 2.29
N ILE A 80 24.46 -20.15 3.05
CA ILE A 80 23.93 -21.26 3.85
C ILE A 80 24.29 -21.04 5.33
N PRO A 81 23.44 -21.47 6.28
CA PRO A 81 23.69 -21.27 7.70
C PRO A 81 24.81 -22.19 8.23
N ILE A 82 25.57 -21.70 9.21
CA ILE A 82 26.47 -22.50 10.01
C ILE A 82 25.78 -22.86 11.32
N GLY A 83 25.24 -24.09 11.38
CA GLY A 83 24.39 -24.54 12.47
C GLY A 83 22.97 -23.98 12.38
N ALA A 84 22.11 -24.43 13.28
CA ALA A 84 20.73 -24.00 13.44
C ALA A 84 20.39 -23.96 14.93
N GLU A 85 19.29 -23.33 15.29
CA GLU A 85 18.80 -23.19 16.65
C GLU A 85 19.85 -22.53 17.57
N ASP A 86 20.13 -23.13 18.73
CA ASP A 86 21.15 -22.66 19.66
C ASP A 86 22.59 -22.80 19.15
N GLN A 87 22.79 -23.62 18.09
CA GLN A 87 24.05 -23.79 17.40
C GLN A 87 24.25 -22.83 16.24
N PHE A 88 23.28 -21.94 15.94
CA PHE A 88 23.42 -20.95 14.88
C PHE A 88 24.47 -19.91 15.21
N ARG A 89 25.64 -20.02 14.59
CA ARG A 89 26.81 -19.17 14.84
C ARG A 89 27.24 -18.29 13.66
N GLY A 90 26.64 -18.47 12.49
CA GLY A 90 27.02 -17.69 11.32
C GLY A 90 26.47 -18.22 10.01
N MET A 91 27.08 -17.85 8.92
CA MET A 91 26.73 -18.29 7.58
C MET A 91 27.96 -18.45 6.68
N ILE A 92 27.83 -19.25 5.65
CA ILE A 92 28.80 -19.36 4.56
C ILE A 92 28.31 -18.47 3.41
N ASP A 93 29.14 -17.53 2.99
CA ASP A 93 28.96 -16.71 1.80
C ASP A 93 29.40 -17.56 0.58
N LEU A 94 28.44 -18.00 -0.24
CA LEU A 94 28.67 -18.86 -1.38
C LEU A 94 29.35 -18.16 -2.54
N ILE A 95 29.19 -16.85 -2.66
CA ILE A 95 29.84 -16.04 -3.72
C ILE A 95 31.30 -15.79 -3.36
N GLY A 96 31.54 -15.31 -2.14
CA GLY A 96 32.87 -15.01 -1.64
C GLY A 96 33.67 -16.25 -1.17
N ARG A 97 33.05 -17.45 -1.15
CA ARG A 97 33.67 -18.73 -0.68
C ARG A 97 34.34 -18.60 0.69
N ARG A 98 33.62 -18.03 1.65
CA ARG A 98 34.14 -17.75 3.00
C ARG A 98 33.05 -17.94 4.05
N ALA A 99 33.47 -18.21 5.27
CA ALA A 99 32.57 -18.27 6.41
C ALA A 99 32.56 -16.95 7.19
N ILE A 100 31.35 -16.52 7.60
CA ILE A 100 31.14 -15.37 8.46
C ILE A 100 30.64 -15.90 9.80
N VAL A 101 31.48 -15.85 10.82
CA VAL A 101 31.18 -16.41 12.14
C VAL A 101 31.05 -15.28 13.16
N TYR A 102 30.01 -15.34 13.98
CA TYR A 102 29.79 -14.41 15.09
C TYR A 102 30.38 -14.97 16.36
N LEU A 103 31.23 -14.17 17.03
CA LEU A 103 31.98 -14.56 18.22
C LEU A 103 31.22 -14.30 19.53
N ASP A 104 30.12 -13.55 19.45
CA ASP A 104 29.27 -13.21 20.60
C ASP A 104 27.79 -13.39 20.28
N ASP A 105 26.96 -13.52 21.32
CA ASP A 105 25.52 -13.75 21.19
C ASP A 105 24.73 -12.54 20.69
N LEU A 106 25.31 -11.34 20.77
CA LEU A 106 24.68 -10.09 20.33
C LEU A 106 25.05 -9.71 18.89
N GLY A 107 25.87 -10.54 18.21
CA GLY A 107 26.26 -10.31 16.83
C GLY A 107 27.07 -9.02 16.60
N LEU A 108 27.74 -8.52 17.64
CA LEU A 108 28.55 -7.30 17.57
C LEU A 108 29.92 -7.56 16.95
N THR A 109 30.48 -8.74 17.22
CA THR A 109 31.81 -9.14 16.74
C THR A 109 31.68 -10.27 15.74
N ARG A 110 32.09 -10.01 14.50
CA ARG A 110 32.12 -11.02 13.42
C ARG A 110 33.53 -11.26 12.94
N GLN A 111 33.82 -12.47 12.53
CA GLN A 111 35.09 -12.87 11.93
C GLN A 111 34.81 -13.53 10.56
N VAL A 112 35.58 -13.16 9.57
CA VAL A 112 35.58 -13.83 8.27
C VAL A 112 36.71 -14.86 8.29
N THR A 113 36.37 -16.11 7.98
CA THR A 113 37.32 -17.25 8.01
C THR A 113 37.16 -18.10 6.74
N GLU A 114 38.04 -19.07 6.57
CA GLU A 114 37.81 -20.14 5.59
C GLU A 114 36.61 -20.97 5.97
N ILE A 115 36.01 -21.62 4.97
CA ILE A 115 34.89 -22.55 5.18
C ILE A 115 35.36 -23.72 6.03
N PRO A 116 34.67 -24.08 7.12
CA PRO A 116 35.01 -25.25 7.92
C PRO A 116 35.03 -26.53 7.08
N ASP A 117 35.99 -27.42 7.33
CA ASP A 117 36.20 -28.62 6.52
C ASP A 117 34.97 -29.52 6.47
N ASP A 118 34.20 -29.61 7.54
CA ASP A 118 32.96 -30.39 7.67
C ASP A 118 31.79 -29.81 6.85
N LEU A 119 31.86 -28.54 6.43
CA LEU A 119 30.83 -27.87 5.63
C LEU A 119 31.28 -27.59 4.18
N ARG A 120 32.49 -27.96 3.83
CA ARG A 120 33.08 -27.62 2.50
C ARG A 120 32.30 -28.26 1.35
N ASP A 121 31.97 -29.55 1.47
CA ASP A 121 31.23 -30.26 0.43
C ASP A 121 29.80 -29.71 0.27
N GLU A 122 29.11 -29.38 1.37
CA GLU A 122 27.80 -28.78 1.33
C GLU A 122 27.83 -27.39 0.70
N ALA A 123 28.83 -26.59 1.05
CA ALA A 123 29.01 -25.25 0.49
C ALA A 123 29.31 -25.28 -1.02
N GLU A 124 30.13 -26.24 -1.49
CA GLU A 124 30.43 -26.38 -2.90
C GLU A 124 29.18 -26.81 -3.69
N GLN A 125 28.44 -27.80 -3.23
CA GLN A 125 27.18 -28.21 -3.85
C GLN A 125 26.13 -27.08 -3.88
N ALA A 126 26.07 -26.28 -2.81
CA ALA A 126 25.18 -25.13 -2.76
C ALA A 126 25.61 -24.03 -3.75
N ARG A 127 26.92 -23.81 -3.88
CA ARG A 127 27.50 -22.89 -4.87
C ARG A 127 27.24 -23.36 -6.30
N GLU A 128 27.44 -24.63 -6.61
CA GLU A 128 27.15 -25.19 -7.94
C GLU A 128 25.69 -24.91 -8.33
N ARG A 129 24.75 -25.19 -7.44
CA ARG A 129 23.32 -24.86 -7.65
C ARG A 129 23.05 -23.36 -7.84
N LEU A 130 23.73 -22.50 -7.09
CA LEU A 130 23.62 -21.06 -7.28
C LEU A 130 24.12 -20.63 -8.66
N VAL A 131 25.28 -21.13 -9.07
CA VAL A 131 25.88 -20.85 -10.38
C VAL A 131 24.95 -21.32 -11.52
N GLU A 132 24.43 -22.53 -11.44
CA GLU A 132 23.47 -23.08 -12.40
C GLU A 132 22.21 -22.20 -12.49
N ARG A 133 21.59 -21.83 -11.36
CA ARG A 133 20.41 -20.96 -11.31
C ARG A 133 20.67 -19.57 -11.94
N VAL A 134 21.86 -19.00 -11.71
CA VAL A 134 22.21 -17.71 -12.32
C VAL A 134 22.44 -17.86 -13.81
N ALA A 135 23.16 -18.89 -14.24
CA ALA A 135 23.41 -19.17 -15.66
C ALA A 135 22.10 -19.39 -16.45
N GLU A 136 21.13 -20.11 -15.90
CA GLU A 136 19.80 -20.28 -16.52
C GLU A 136 19.04 -18.96 -16.77
N ASN A 137 19.40 -17.88 -16.09
CA ASN A 137 18.67 -16.60 -16.09
C ASN A 137 19.50 -15.40 -16.56
N ASP A 138 20.77 -15.62 -16.94
CA ASP A 138 21.70 -14.57 -17.37
C ASP A 138 22.61 -15.06 -18.49
N ASP A 139 22.59 -14.35 -19.62
CA ASP A 139 23.28 -14.78 -20.84
C ASP A 139 24.81 -14.83 -20.68
N GLU A 140 25.42 -13.84 -20.00
CA GLU A 140 26.87 -13.79 -19.77
C GLU A 140 27.34 -14.93 -18.86
N ALA A 141 26.60 -15.21 -17.80
CA ALA A 141 26.87 -16.35 -16.93
C ALA A 141 26.67 -17.68 -17.65
N MET A 142 25.64 -17.79 -18.53
CA MET A 142 25.37 -18.98 -19.34
C MET A 142 26.52 -19.29 -20.32
N GLU A 143 27.07 -18.29 -20.99
CA GLU A 143 28.20 -18.48 -21.92
C GLU A 143 29.39 -19.09 -21.20
N LEU A 144 29.78 -18.59 -20.03
CA LEU A 144 30.89 -19.13 -19.24
C LEU A 144 30.59 -20.54 -18.71
N TYR A 145 29.34 -20.75 -18.25
CA TYR A 145 28.89 -22.05 -17.73
C TYR A 145 28.99 -23.17 -18.81
N VAL A 146 28.50 -22.89 -20.02
CA VAL A 146 28.54 -23.83 -21.14
C VAL A 146 29.97 -24.08 -21.64
N ALA A 147 30.84 -23.05 -21.58
CA ALA A 147 32.27 -23.19 -21.90
C ALA A 147 33.03 -24.04 -20.88
N GLY A 148 32.42 -24.35 -19.72
CA GLY A 148 33.09 -25.05 -18.62
C GLY A 148 34.14 -24.19 -17.90
N GLU A 149 34.01 -22.87 -18.01
CA GLU A 149 34.89 -21.92 -17.35
C GLU A 149 34.35 -21.55 -15.96
N GLU A 150 35.23 -21.25 -15.02
CA GLU A 150 34.85 -20.78 -13.72
C GLU A 150 34.24 -19.37 -13.84
N ILE A 151 32.98 -19.19 -13.34
CA ILE A 151 32.33 -17.89 -13.35
C ILE A 151 32.93 -16.99 -12.25
N PRO A 152 33.56 -15.86 -12.59
CA PRO A 152 34.09 -14.92 -11.63
C PRO A 152 32.97 -14.37 -10.70
N SER A 153 33.34 -14.04 -9.44
CA SER A 153 32.37 -13.54 -8.47
C SER A 153 31.67 -12.25 -8.92
N GLU A 154 32.37 -11.39 -9.66
CA GLU A 154 31.81 -10.15 -10.20
C GLU A 154 30.73 -10.42 -11.27
N VAL A 155 30.97 -11.40 -12.15
CA VAL A 155 29.98 -11.81 -13.16
C VAL A 155 28.78 -12.47 -12.49
N LEU A 156 29.01 -13.32 -11.47
CA LEU A 156 27.97 -13.98 -10.71
C LEU A 156 27.07 -12.96 -9.97
N VAL A 157 27.66 -11.95 -9.34
CA VAL A 157 26.91 -10.85 -8.67
C VAL A 157 26.13 -10.03 -9.70
N ALA A 158 26.73 -9.67 -10.82
CA ALA A 158 26.08 -8.90 -11.88
C ALA A 158 24.92 -9.69 -12.52
N GLY A 159 25.10 -10.97 -12.81
CA GLY A 159 24.07 -11.85 -13.33
C GLY A 159 22.91 -12.03 -12.33
N LEU A 160 23.23 -12.28 -11.07
CA LEU A 160 22.22 -12.38 -10.01
C LEU A 160 21.42 -11.07 -9.86
N ARG A 161 22.11 -9.89 -9.93
CA ARG A 161 21.42 -8.60 -9.94
C ARG A 161 20.49 -8.45 -11.14
N ARG A 162 20.93 -8.72 -12.37
CA ARG A 162 20.09 -8.63 -13.58
C ARG A 162 18.87 -9.54 -13.47
N ALA A 163 19.04 -10.77 -13.01
CA ALA A 163 17.96 -11.72 -12.81
C ALA A 163 16.98 -11.28 -11.68
N THR A 164 17.48 -10.66 -10.62
CA THR A 164 16.66 -10.10 -9.55
C THR A 164 15.85 -8.90 -10.03
N LEU A 165 16.47 -7.95 -10.75
CA LEU A 165 15.80 -6.76 -11.30
C LEU A 165 14.67 -7.14 -12.28
N SER A 166 14.84 -8.23 -13.02
CA SER A 166 13.81 -8.77 -13.91
C SER A 166 12.80 -9.68 -13.20
N ALA A 167 12.85 -9.77 -11.88
CA ALA A 167 12.00 -10.63 -11.02
C ALA A 167 12.03 -12.14 -11.41
N LYS A 168 13.10 -12.60 -12.06
CA LYS A 168 13.28 -14.00 -12.45
C LYS A 168 13.89 -14.83 -11.32
N LEU A 169 14.80 -14.27 -10.53
CA LEU A 169 15.43 -14.92 -9.38
C LEU A 169 15.18 -14.15 -8.09
N THR A 170 15.12 -14.88 -7.00
CA THR A 170 15.05 -14.30 -5.64
C THR A 170 16.30 -14.71 -4.86
N PRO A 171 17.27 -13.82 -4.65
CA PRO A 171 18.39 -14.08 -3.76
C PRO A 171 17.90 -14.34 -2.34
N VAL A 172 18.42 -15.39 -1.69
CA VAL A 172 18.00 -15.75 -0.33
C VAL A 172 19.20 -15.73 0.62
N LEU A 173 19.01 -15.03 1.72
CA LEU A 173 19.95 -14.93 2.83
C LEU A 173 19.34 -15.53 4.10
N CYS A 174 20.14 -15.75 5.12
CA CYS A 174 19.68 -16.25 6.41
C CYS A 174 20.30 -15.49 7.59
N GLY A 175 19.62 -15.57 8.74
CA GLY A 175 20.14 -14.95 9.94
C GLY A 175 19.17 -14.95 11.12
N SER A 176 19.55 -14.20 12.14
CA SER A 176 18.72 -13.87 13.31
C SER A 176 18.82 -12.37 13.57
N SER A 177 17.81 -11.61 13.15
CA SER A 177 17.81 -10.15 13.31
C SER A 177 17.80 -9.73 14.79
N PHE A 178 17.13 -10.50 15.65
CA PHE A 178 17.12 -10.26 17.10
C PHE A 178 18.50 -10.39 17.73
N ARG A 179 19.33 -11.32 17.21
CA ARG A 179 20.72 -11.52 17.61
C ARG A 179 21.72 -10.72 16.75
N ASN A 180 21.22 -9.82 15.88
CA ASN A 180 22.02 -9.05 14.94
C ASN A 180 22.96 -9.90 14.07
N LYS A 181 22.64 -11.18 13.84
CA LYS A 181 23.41 -12.11 13.01
C LYS A 181 22.84 -12.12 11.59
N GLY A 182 23.66 -11.82 10.58
CA GLY A 182 23.28 -11.79 9.17
C GLY A 182 22.71 -10.44 8.66
N VAL A 183 22.46 -9.48 9.56
CA VAL A 183 21.87 -8.18 9.19
C VAL A 183 22.81 -7.37 8.29
N GLN A 184 24.12 -7.39 8.58
CA GLN A 184 25.11 -6.68 7.78
C GLN A 184 25.17 -7.23 6.35
N SER A 185 25.18 -8.56 6.19
CA SER A 185 25.15 -9.19 4.87
C SER A 185 23.85 -8.91 4.11
N LEU A 186 22.72 -8.79 4.82
CA LEU A 186 21.46 -8.37 4.23
C LEU A 186 21.54 -6.93 3.70
N LEU A 187 22.16 -6.00 4.45
CA LEU A 187 22.32 -4.61 4.01
C LEU A 187 23.24 -4.53 2.77
N ASP A 188 24.33 -5.31 2.75
CA ASP A 188 25.20 -5.42 1.57
C ASP A 188 24.39 -5.96 0.37
N ALA A 189 23.60 -7.03 0.54
CA ALA A 189 22.77 -7.61 -0.49
C ALA A 189 21.68 -6.65 -1.03
N ILE A 190 21.15 -5.75 -0.21
CA ILE A 190 20.23 -4.69 -0.67
C ILE A 190 20.94 -3.79 -1.69
N VAL A 191 22.18 -3.41 -1.41
CA VAL A 191 22.98 -2.56 -2.31
C VAL A 191 23.35 -3.32 -3.58
N ASP A 192 23.73 -4.60 -3.45
CA ASP A 192 24.22 -5.40 -4.57
C ASP A 192 23.10 -5.84 -5.52
N TYR A 193 21.91 -6.20 -5.02
CA TYR A 193 20.88 -6.88 -5.81
C TYR A 193 19.60 -6.09 -6.04
N LEU A 194 19.22 -5.15 -5.18
CA LEU A 194 18.01 -4.36 -5.38
C LEU A 194 18.27 -3.14 -6.26
N PRO A 195 17.24 -2.66 -6.99
CA PRO A 195 17.39 -1.53 -7.89
C PRO A 195 17.57 -0.21 -7.15
N SER A 196 18.33 0.69 -7.75
CA SER A 196 18.26 2.11 -7.45
C SER A 196 17.18 2.78 -8.33
N PRO A 197 16.75 4.01 -8.02
CA PRO A 197 15.76 4.72 -8.85
C PRO A 197 16.13 4.85 -10.32
N VAL A 198 17.43 4.91 -10.65
CA VAL A 198 17.92 5.01 -12.04
C VAL A 198 17.91 3.67 -12.80
N ASP A 199 17.81 2.55 -12.10
CA ASP A 199 17.66 1.22 -12.70
C ASP A 199 16.21 0.94 -13.11
N MET A 200 15.27 1.75 -12.62
CA MET A 200 13.85 1.55 -12.88
C MET A 200 13.45 2.09 -14.26
N PRO A 201 12.47 1.45 -14.92
CA PRO A 201 11.97 1.95 -16.19
C PRO A 201 11.38 3.36 -16.04
N PRO A 202 11.42 4.18 -17.10
CA PRO A 202 10.80 5.49 -17.10
C PRO A 202 9.32 5.41 -16.72
N VAL A 203 8.86 6.35 -15.90
CA VAL A 203 7.44 6.39 -15.54
C VAL A 203 6.58 6.86 -16.72
N VAL A 204 5.47 6.19 -16.92
CA VAL A 204 4.50 6.51 -17.98
C VAL A 204 3.31 7.25 -17.41
N GLY A 205 2.89 8.32 -18.04
CA GLY A 205 1.70 9.08 -17.67
C GLY A 205 1.01 9.68 -18.89
N VAL A 206 -0.09 10.37 -18.64
CA VAL A 206 -0.86 11.10 -19.66
C VAL A 206 -0.53 12.59 -19.56
N ASP A 207 -0.06 13.18 -20.64
CA ASP A 207 0.17 14.63 -20.73
C ASP A 207 -1.18 15.36 -20.80
N LEU A 208 -1.41 16.27 -19.85
CA LEU A 208 -2.65 17.04 -19.77
C LEU A 208 -2.62 18.33 -20.62
N SER A 209 -1.45 18.76 -21.07
CA SER A 209 -1.27 19.99 -21.90
C SER A 209 -1.49 19.74 -23.40
N ALA A 210 -1.20 18.54 -23.89
CA ALA A 210 -1.34 18.11 -25.27
C ALA A 210 -2.60 17.25 -25.48
N ALA A 211 -2.70 16.56 -26.59
CA ALA A 211 -3.85 15.73 -26.98
C ALA A 211 -4.13 14.50 -26.08
N LYS A 212 -3.74 14.52 -24.79
CA LYS A 212 -3.80 13.41 -23.84
C LYS A 212 -2.99 12.20 -24.30
N GLU A 213 -1.84 12.43 -24.87
CA GLU A 213 -0.91 11.40 -25.29
C GLU A 213 -0.19 10.79 -24.09
N ARG A 214 0.17 9.51 -24.22
CA ARG A 214 1.05 8.86 -23.25
C ARG A 214 2.47 9.35 -23.42
N VAL A 215 3.05 9.85 -22.34
CA VAL A 215 4.41 10.39 -22.32
C VAL A 215 5.20 9.66 -21.23
N THR A 216 6.48 9.44 -21.48
CA THR A 216 7.42 8.87 -20.51
C THR A 216 8.27 9.97 -19.88
N ARG A 217 8.61 9.78 -18.58
CA ARG A 217 9.57 10.61 -17.86
C ARG A 217 10.71 9.76 -17.38
N GLN A 218 11.93 10.18 -17.67
CA GLN A 218 13.13 9.52 -17.18
C GLN A 218 13.31 9.80 -15.67
N PRO A 219 13.87 8.85 -14.90
CA PRO A 219 14.21 9.09 -13.51
C PRO A 219 15.46 9.99 -13.39
N SER A 220 15.28 11.28 -13.64
CA SER A 220 16.33 12.28 -13.67
C SER A 220 15.87 13.59 -13.03
N ASP A 221 16.77 14.24 -12.29
CA ASP A 221 16.54 15.54 -11.66
C ASP A 221 16.36 16.69 -12.67
N SER A 222 16.85 16.52 -13.90
CA SER A 222 16.71 17.50 -14.98
C SER A 222 15.36 17.45 -15.70
N GLU A 223 14.57 16.41 -15.49
CA GLU A 223 13.22 16.27 -16.01
C GLU A 223 12.23 17.17 -15.25
N PRO A 224 11.08 17.50 -15.83
CA PRO A 224 10.01 18.18 -15.11
C PRO A 224 9.54 17.35 -13.90
N PHE A 225 9.22 18.06 -12.80
CA PHE A 225 8.78 17.41 -11.55
C PHE A 225 7.51 16.59 -11.75
N CYS A 226 7.55 15.32 -11.29
CA CYS A 226 6.40 14.43 -11.21
C CYS A 226 6.53 13.50 -10.01
N ALA A 227 5.47 13.45 -9.20
CA ALA A 227 5.40 12.63 -7.99
C ALA A 227 3.99 12.05 -7.79
N LEU A 228 3.89 10.96 -7.05
CA LEU A 228 2.64 10.31 -6.68
C LEU A 228 2.44 10.40 -5.17
N ALA A 229 1.34 10.99 -4.73
CA ALA A 229 0.90 10.96 -3.34
C ALA A 229 0.28 9.59 -3.05
N PHE A 230 0.94 8.75 -2.25
CA PHE A 230 0.53 7.36 -2.04
C PHE A 230 -0.06 7.08 -0.65
N LYS A 231 0.13 7.99 0.30
CA LYS A 231 -0.42 7.86 1.65
C LYS A 231 -0.70 9.22 2.26
N ILE A 232 -1.88 9.38 2.84
CA ILE A 232 -2.21 10.50 3.72
C ILE A 232 -2.16 9.99 5.16
N ALA A 233 -1.65 10.80 6.08
CA ALA A 233 -1.69 10.55 7.50
C ALA A 233 -2.01 11.84 8.25
N THR A 234 -2.69 11.72 9.38
CA THR A 234 -2.96 12.84 10.27
C THR A 234 -1.98 12.83 11.44
N ASP A 235 -1.21 13.88 11.56
CA ASP A 235 -0.25 14.05 12.66
C ASP A 235 -0.82 15.02 13.70
N PRO A 236 -0.74 14.71 15.00
CA PRO A 236 -1.29 15.57 16.05
C PRO A 236 -0.70 16.98 16.10
N TYR A 237 0.54 17.16 15.65
CA TYR A 237 1.30 18.41 15.78
C TYR A 237 1.35 19.23 14.49
N VAL A 238 1.47 18.57 13.34
CA VAL A 238 1.62 19.26 12.05
C VAL A 238 0.39 19.13 11.15
N GLY A 239 -0.61 18.37 11.57
CA GLY A 239 -1.84 18.15 10.83
C GLY A 239 -1.67 17.14 9.69
N LYS A 240 -2.22 17.46 8.53
CA LYS A 240 -2.19 16.56 7.36
C LYS A 240 -0.79 16.42 6.78
N LEU A 241 -0.33 15.19 6.69
CA LEU A 241 0.90 14.76 6.03
C LEU A 241 0.55 13.99 4.76
N ALA A 242 1.02 14.46 3.60
CA ALA A 242 0.90 13.75 2.34
C ALA A 242 2.25 13.10 2.01
N TYR A 243 2.32 11.78 2.08
CA TYR A 243 3.51 11.02 1.67
C TYR A 243 3.48 10.86 0.16
N PHE A 244 4.58 11.20 -0.48
CA PHE A 244 4.71 11.13 -1.93
C PHE A 244 6.08 10.61 -2.36
N ARG A 245 6.11 9.96 -3.52
CA ARG A 245 7.32 9.51 -4.20
C ARG A 245 7.57 10.38 -5.42
N VAL A 246 8.80 10.85 -5.56
CA VAL A 246 9.25 11.59 -6.76
C VAL A 246 9.72 10.59 -7.81
N TYR A 247 9.16 10.65 -9.01
CA TYR A 247 9.55 9.82 -10.15
C TYR A 247 10.47 10.57 -11.12
N SER A 248 10.36 11.89 -11.21
CA SER A 248 11.22 12.73 -12.03
C SER A 248 11.30 14.14 -11.47
N GLY A 249 12.39 14.83 -11.77
CA GLY A 249 12.61 16.22 -11.40
C GLY A 249 12.86 16.46 -9.93
N MET A 250 12.85 17.72 -9.57
CA MET A 250 13.08 18.20 -8.20
C MET A 250 12.00 19.20 -7.78
N ALA A 251 11.72 19.26 -6.48
CA ALA A 251 10.86 20.29 -5.89
C ALA A 251 11.49 20.89 -4.63
N LYS A 252 11.27 22.20 -4.43
CA LYS A 252 11.77 22.94 -3.26
C LYS A 252 10.66 23.16 -2.24
N ALA A 253 11.01 23.14 -0.97
CA ALA A 253 10.11 23.54 0.10
C ALA A 253 9.61 24.98 -0.14
N GLY A 254 8.32 25.21 0.09
CA GLY A 254 7.66 26.50 -0.16
C GLY A 254 7.26 26.77 -1.60
N SER A 255 7.66 25.95 -2.58
CA SER A 255 7.27 26.10 -3.99
C SER A 255 5.79 25.80 -4.22
N VAL A 256 5.28 26.23 -5.37
CA VAL A 256 3.95 25.88 -5.84
C VAL A 256 4.08 24.68 -6.79
N ILE A 257 3.27 23.68 -6.56
CA ILE A 257 3.13 22.49 -7.42
C ILE A 257 1.71 22.39 -7.95
N TYR A 258 1.52 21.63 -9.00
CA TYR A 258 0.24 21.37 -9.63
C TYR A 258 -0.27 19.97 -9.31
N ASN A 259 -1.42 19.87 -8.66
CA ASN A 259 -2.12 18.60 -8.48
C ASN A 259 -2.85 18.28 -9.80
N ALA A 260 -2.22 17.45 -10.62
CA ALA A 260 -2.71 17.07 -11.94
C ALA A 260 -4.03 16.29 -11.90
N SER A 261 -4.26 15.53 -10.83
CA SER A 261 -5.48 14.74 -10.65
C SER A 261 -6.71 15.61 -10.40
N LYS A 262 -6.53 16.79 -9.76
CA LYS A 262 -7.61 17.71 -9.37
C LYS A 262 -7.62 19.02 -10.13
N GLY A 263 -6.60 19.29 -10.94
CA GLY A 263 -6.49 20.53 -11.69
C GLY A 263 -6.26 21.76 -10.80
N LYS A 264 -5.55 21.61 -9.66
CA LYS A 264 -5.38 22.67 -8.67
C LYS A 264 -3.91 22.95 -8.38
N ARG A 265 -3.59 24.19 -8.11
CA ARG A 265 -2.28 24.60 -7.56
C ARG A 265 -2.28 24.46 -6.05
N GLU A 266 -1.24 23.84 -5.53
CA GLU A 266 -1.03 23.70 -4.08
C GLU A 266 0.37 24.17 -3.69
N ARG A 267 0.53 24.66 -2.47
CA ARG A 267 1.84 25.02 -1.95
C ARG A 267 2.46 23.83 -1.24
N LEU A 268 3.61 23.39 -1.73
CA LEU A 268 4.46 22.42 -1.06
C LEU A 268 5.14 23.12 0.14
N GLY A 269 4.51 23.05 1.31
CA GLY A 269 4.99 23.77 2.50
C GLY A 269 6.34 23.24 2.96
N ARG A 270 6.39 22.57 4.10
CA ARG A 270 7.60 21.85 4.56
C ARG A 270 7.66 20.47 3.94
N ILE A 271 8.86 20.05 3.57
CA ILE A 271 9.16 18.69 3.13
C ILE A 271 9.87 17.99 4.29
N LEU A 272 9.40 16.81 4.65
CA LEU A 272 9.91 16.05 5.78
C LEU A 272 10.38 14.67 5.29
N ARG A 273 11.63 14.32 5.56
CA ARG A 273 12.08 12.93 5.52
C ARG A 273 11.68 12.28 6.83
N MET A 274 10.88 11.23 6.74
CA MET A 274 10.39 10.51 7.91
C MET A 274 11.28 9.30 8.17
N HIS A 275 11.77 9.19 9.39
CA HIS A 275 12.56 8.06 9.85
C HIS A 275 12.02 7.61 11.21
N ALA A 276 11.13 6.64 11.22
CA ALA A 276 10.31 6.27 12.36
C ALA A 276 9.57 7.50 12.95
N ASN A 277 9.87 7.89 14.19
CA ASN A 277 9.31 9.09 14.84
C ASN A 277 10.17 10.36 14.62
N HIS A 278 11.31 10.25 13.94
CA HIS A 278 12.16 11.39 13.64
C HIS A 278 11.71 12.06 12.33
N ARG A 279 11.78 13.39 12.33
CA ARG A 279 11.43 14.23 11.19
C ARG A 279 12.64 15.08 10.87
N GLU A 280 13.15 14.95 9.68
CA GLU A 280 14.21 15.77 9.13
C GLU A 280 13.60 16.70 8.08
N GLU A 281 13.77 18.01 8.24
CA GLU A 281 13.30 18.96 7.23
C GLU A 281 14.27 18.99 6.05
N LEU A 282 13.71 18.95 4.84
CA LEU A 282 14.44 19.02 3.59
C LEU A 282 14.10 20.31 2.86
N ASP A 283 15.12 21.00 2.35
CA ASP A 283 14.92 22.16 1.48
C ASP A 283 14.52 21.77 0.06
N VAL A 284 15.01 20.63 -0.41
CA VAL A 284 14.80 20.10 -1.75
C VAL A 284 14.55 18.60 -1.67
N ILE A 285 13.71 18.11 -2.56
CA ILE A 285 13.49 16.68 -2.80
C ILE A 285 13.78 16.38 -4.28
N SER A 286 14.39 15.23 -4.54
CA SER A 286 14.91 14.81 -5.84
C SER A 286 14.24 13.52 -6.33
N THR A 287 14.52 13.17 -7.58
CA THR A 287 14.09 11.92 -8.21
C THR A 287 14.45 10.70 -7.37
N GLY A 288 13.49 9.82 -7.15
CA GLY A 288 13.63 8.59 -6.37
C GLY A 288 13.34 8.74 -4.88
N ASP A 289 13.32 9.97 -4.36
CA ASP A 289 13.04 10.22 -2.95
C ASP A 289 11.59 9.94 -2.58
N ILE A 290 11.40 9.52 -1.34
CA ILE A 290 10.10 9.43 -0.66
C ILE A 290 10.12 10.40 0.53
N ALA A 291 9.16 11.30 0.57
CA ALA A 291 9.01 12.26 1.67
C ALA A 291 7.55 12.50 2.04
N ALA A 292 7.35 13.22 3.13
CA ALA A 292 6.05 13.72 3.54
C ALA A 292 5.99 15.25 3.38
N ALA A 293 4.91 15.76 2.81
CA ALA A 293 4.66 17.19 2.68
C ALA A 293 3.62 17.67 3.70
N VAL A 294 3.88 18.84 4.26
CA VAL A 294 2.91 19.63 5.03
C VAL A 294 2.39 20.74 4.15
N GLY A 295 1.08 20.99 4.18
CA GLY A 295 0.48 22.13 3.46
C GLY A 295 -0.32 21.75 2.22
N LEU A 296 -0.25 20.51 1.77
CA LEU A 296 -1.08 19.97 0.68
C LEU A 296 -2.51 19.71 1.20
N ARG A 297 -3.41 20.66 1.01
CA ARG A 297 -4.78 20.62 1.58
C ARG A 297 -5.72 19.75 0.78
N ASP A 298 -5.68 19.89 -0.55
CA ASP A 298 -6.58 19.20 -1.48
C ASP A 298 -6.06 17.83 -1.88
N THR A 299 -4.75 17.56 -1.77
CA THR A 299 -4.11 16.30 -2.18
C THR A 299 -4.64 15.12 -1.35
N THR A 300 -5.01 14.04 -2.03
CA THR A 300 -5.46 12.77 -1.46
C THR A 300 -4.60 11.61 -1.95
N THR A 301 -4.78 10.42 -1.37
CA THR A 301 -4.07 9.20 -1.80
C THR A 301 -4.40 8.89 -3.27
N GLY A 302 -3.37 8.66 -4.08
CA GLY A 302 -3.47 8.41 -5.51
C GLY A 302 -3.37 9.65 -6.40
N ASP A 303 -3.27 10.87 -5.83
CA ASP A 303 -3.11 12.08 -6.62
C ASP A 303 -1.70 12.22 -7.19
N THR A 304 -1.62 12.68 -8.44
CA THR A 304 -0.37 13.04 -9.10
C THR A 304 -0.04 14.50 -8.85
N LEU A 305 1.17 14.74 -8.40
CA LEU A 305 1.75 16.07 -8.22
C LEU A 305 2.77 16.31 -9.33
N SER A 306 2.64 17.40 -10.07
CA SER A 306 3.49 17.68 -11.23
C SER A 306 3.88 19.16 -11.32
N GLU A 307 4.73 19.48 -12.28
CA GLU A 307 4.98 20.84 -12.71
C GLU A 307 3.83 21.32 -13.60
N GLU A 308 3.35 22.55 -13.39
CA GLU A 308 2.20 23.08 -14.13
C GLU A 308 2.46 23.29 -15.63
N VAL A 309 3.70 23.65 -15.98
CA VAL A 309 4.08 23.91 -17.39
C VAL A 309 4.09 22.62 -18.23
N SER A 310 4.31 21.48 -17.58
CA SER A 310 4.35 20.16 -18.21
C SER A 310 3.60 19.15 -17.35
N PRO A 311 2.26 19.27 -17.25
CA PRO A 311 1.45 18.48 -16.34
C PRO A 311 1.32 17.05 -16.83
N LEU A 312 1.80 16.11 -16.02
CA LEU A 312 1.68 14.67 -16.25
C LEU A 312 0.70 14.07 -15.23
N LEU A 313 -0.17 13.20 -15.70
CA LEU A 313 -1.07 12.40 -14.84
C LEU A 313 -0.61 10.95 -14.86
N LEU A 314 -0.17 10.45 -13.71
CA LEU A 314 0.19 9.05 -13.52
C LEU A 314 -1.06 8.17 -13.39
N GLU A 315 -0.89 6.88 -13.62
CA GLU A 315 -1.94 5.90 -13.40
C GLU A 315 -2.43 5.94 -11.95
N ARG A 316 -3.75 5.98 -11.78
CA ARG A 316 -4.38 6.02 -10.46
C ARG A 316 -4.24 4.68 -9.75
N MET A 317 -4.12 4.74 -8.42
CA MET A 317 -4.28 3.56 -7.59
C MET A 317 -5.75 3.15 -7.57
N GLU A 318 -6.00 1.86 -7.81
CA GLU A 318 -7.33 1.27 -7.66
C GLU A 318 -7.45 0.66 -6.28
N PHE A 319 -8.51 0.99 -5.58
CA PHE A 319 -8.80 0.44 -4.26
C PHE A 319 -10.08 -0.39 -4.33
N PRO A 320 -10.16 -1.51 -3.59
CA PRO A 320 -11.38 -2.31 -3.54
C PRO A 320 -12.52 -1.52 -2.89
N GLU A 321 -13.73 -1.75 -3.38
CA GLU A 321 -14.94 -1.17 -2.82
C GLU A 321 -15.24 -1.76 -1.44
N PRO A 322 -15.75 -0.96 -0.48
CA PRO A 322 -16.20 -1.46 0.81
C PRO A 322 -17.33 -2.48 0.66
N VAL A 323 -17.40 -3.44 1.59
CA VAL A 323 -18.37 -4.54 1.53
C VAL A 323 -19.30 -4.63 2.74
N ILE A 324 -19.04 -3.87 3.80
CA ILE A 324 -19.83 -3.86 5.03
C ILE A 324 -20.15 -2.44 5.43
N ASP A 325 -21.39 -2.24 5.86
CA ASP A 325 -21.93 -0.97 6.36
C ASP A 325 -22.36 -1.08 7.81
N VAL A 326 -22.02 -0.07 8.62
CA VAL A 326 -22.53 0.09 9.98
C VAL A 326 -22.97 1.53 10.23
N ALA A 327 -24.00 1.71 11.05
CA ALA A 327 -24.41 3.03 11.51
C ALA A 327 -23.58 3.47 12.71
N VAL A 328 -23.16 4.73 12.73
CA VAL A 328 -22.43 5.33 13.83
C VAL A 328 -23.16 6.56 14.34
N GLU A 329 -23.49 6.57 15.62
CA GLU A 329 -24.20 7.65 16.27
C GLU A 329 -23.37 8.23 17.44
N PRO A 330 -23.27 9.57 17.54
CA PRO A 330 -22.57 10.17 18.66
C PRO A 330 -23.32 9.91 19.98
N ARG A 331 -22.60 9.68 21.08
CA ARG A 331 -23.23 9.49 22.39
C ARG A 331 -23.72 10.81 23.00
N SER A 332 -23.18 11.92 22.59
CA SER A 332 -23.58 13.24 23.06
C SER A 332 -23.62 14.25 21.92
N LYS A 333 -24.36 15.33 22.11
CA LYS A 333 -24.39 16.44 21.13
C LYS A 333 -23.04 17.10 20.92
N ASN A 334 -22.18 17.11 21.95
CA ASN A 334 -20.81 17.62 21.81
C ASN A 334 -19.89 16.72 20.96
N ASP A 335 -20.26 15.45 20.82
CA ASP A 335 -19.51 14.49 20.00
C ASP A 335 -19.92 14.54 18.53
N GLU A 336 -21.03 15.15 18.16
CA GLU A 336 -21.59 15.18 16.80
C GLU A 336 -20.63 15.88 15.80
N ASP A 337 -20.23 17.13 16.09
CA ASP A 337 -19.30 17.87 15.24
C ASP A 337 -17.91 17.20 15.21
N ARG A 338 -17.48 16.69 16.37
CA ARG A 338 -16.21 15.99 16.50
C ARG A 338 -16.20 14.67 15.76
N LEU A 339 -17.31 13.90 15.78
CA LEU A 339 -17.48 12.67 15.04
C LEU A 339 -17.32 12.92 13.54
N THR A 340 -18.07 13.90 13.02
CA THR A 340 -18.03 14.24 11.59
C THR A 340 -16.61 14.63 11.14
N MET A 341 -15.94 15.50 11.88
CA MET A 341 -14.56 15.91 11.56
C MET A 341 -13.55 14.75 11.67
N SER A 342 -13.71 13.90 12.68
CA SER A 342 -12.78 12.77 12.88
C SER A 342 -12.96 11.69 11.82
N LEU A 343 -14.20 11.38 11.48
CA LEU A 343 -14.51 10.44 10.40
C LEU A 343 -13.96 10.96 9.05
N ALA A 344 -14.13 12.25 8.74
CA ALA A 344 -13.59 12.84 7.52
C ALA A 344 -12.06 12.68 7.43
N LYS A 345 -11.33 12.90 8.54
CA LYS A 345 -9.88 12.68 8.59
C LYS A 345 -9.51 11.22 8.36
N LEU A 346 -10.24 10.29 8.99
CA LEU A 346 -10.01 8.86 8.79
C LEU A 346 -10.28 8.42 7.34
N ALA A 347 -11.30 9.00 6.68
CA ALA A 347 -11.59 8.75 5.27
C ALA A 347 -10.53 9.34 4.32
N GLU A 348 -9.86 10.43 4.70
CA GLU A 348 -8.71 10.95 3.95
C GLU A 348 -7.49 10.02 4.05
N GLU A 349 -7.31 9.35 5.18
CA GLU A 349 -6.19 8.42 5.40
C GLU A 349 -6.38 7.08 4.71
N ASP A 350 -7.64 6.58 4.69
CA ASP A 350 -7.98 5.26 4.17
C ASP A 350 -8.97 5.35 3.01
N PRO A 351 -8.53 5.15 1.76
CA PRO A 351 -9.38 5.23 0.59
C PRO A 351 -10.41 4.09 0.49
N THR A 352 -10.30 3.03 1.32
CA THR A 352 -11.30 1.94 1.40
C THR A 352 -12.34 2.16 2.49
N PHE A 353 -12.23 3.27 3.23
CA PHE A 353 -13.20 3.69 4.21
C PHE A 353 -14.08 4.81 3.65
N ARG A 354 -15.38 4.62 3.66
CA ARG A 354 -16.35 5.60 3.16
C ARG A 354 -17.33 6.02 4.23
N ILE A 355 -17.84 7.24 4.07
CA ILE A 355 -18.81 7.85 4.97
C ILE A 355 -19.92 8.42 4.11
N HIS A 356 -21.17 8.15 4.48
CA HIS A 356 -22.32 8.84 3.91
C HIS A 356 -23.41 8.99 4.96
N THR A 357 -24.26 9.98 4.78
CA THR A 357 -25.45 10.14 5.60
C THR A 357 -26.64 9.61 4.81
N ASP A 358 -27.37 8.68 5.39
CA ASP A 358 -28.60 8.16 4.80
C ASP A 358 -29.66 9.28 4.79
N PRO A 359 -30.16 9.69 3.63
CA PRO A 359 -31.09 10.82 3.52
C PRO A 359 -32.47 10.55 4.13
N GLU A 360 -32.86 9.28 4.31
CA GLU A 360 -34.16 8.90 4.83
C GLU A 360 -34.14 8.72 6.35
N THR A 361 -33.10 8.07 6.88
CA THR A 361 -32.96 7.81 8.32
C THR A 361 -32.18 8.89 9.06
N GLY A 362 -31.40 9.71 8.32
CA GLY A 362 -30.50 10.70 8.90
C GLY A 362 -29.27 10.09 9.59
N GLN A 363 -29.10 8.77 9.55
CA GLN A 363 -27.98 8.10 10.18
C GLN A 363 -26.68 8.33 9.42
N THR A 364 -25.58 8.50 10.14
CA THR A 364 -24.22 8.44 9.58
C THR A 364 -23.83 6.98 9.41
N ILE A 365 -23.62 6.57 8.17
CA ILE A 365 -23.20 5.24 7.80
C ILE A 365 -21.70 5.28 7.45
N ILE A 366 -20.96 4.33 8.00
CA ILE A 366 -19.56 4.08 7.64
C ILE A 366 -19.44 2.73 6.96
N SER A 367 -18.69 2.71 5.86
CA SER A 367 -18.49 1.51 5.05
C SER A 367 -17.02 1.12 5.05
N GLY A 368 -16.72 -0.18 5.12
CA GLY A 368 -15.36 -0.71 5.18
C GLY A 368 -15.22 -2.11 4.61
N MET A 369 -13.98 -2.60 4.59
CA MET A 369 -13.59 -3.88 3.99
C MET A 369 -13.95 -5.11 4.83
N GLY A 370 -14.45 -4.93 6.04
CA GLY A 370 -14.82 -6.02 6.94
C GLY A 370 -15.05 -5.52 8.35
N GLU A 371 -15.60 -6.41 9.20
CA GLU A 371 -15.99 -6.09 10.59
C GLU A 371 -14.78 -5.56 11.39
N LEU A 372 -13.65 -6.28 11.36
CA LEU A 372 -12.42 -5.87 12.04
C LEU A 372 -11.91 -4.49 11.55
N HIS A 373 -12.07 -4.18 10.27
CA HIS A 373 -11.67 -2.87 9.73
C HIS A 373 -12.48 -1.75 10.41
N LEU A 374 -13.80 -1.89 10.46
CA LEU A 374 -14.67 -0.90 11.08
C LEU A 374 -14.50 -0.82 12.59
N GLU A 375 -14.23 -1.95 13.26
CA GLU A 375 -13.88 -1.96 14.69
C GLU A 375 -12.61 -1.15 14.98
N ILE A 376 -11.57 -1.29 14.14
CA ILE A 376 -10.33 -0.50 14.26
C ILE A 376 -10.62 1.00 14.05
N ILE A 377 -11.45 1.37 13.08
CA ILE A 377 -11.84 2.76 12.83
C ILE A 377 -12.55 3.34 14.07
N VAL A 378 -13.47 2.59 14.65
CA VAL A 378 -14.20 3.01 15.87
C VAL A 378 -13.26 3.11 17.08
N ASP A 379 -12.33 2.18 17.24
CA ASP A 379 -11.31 2.24 18.30
C ASP A 379 -10.40 3.47 18.12
N ARG A 380 -10.00 3.80 16.90
CA ARG A 380 -9.25 5.02 16.57
C ARG A 380 -10.05 6.30 16.89
N LEU A 381 -11.36 6.34 16.61
CA LEU A 381 -12.22 7.46 17.01
C LEU A 381 -12.14 7.72 18.51
N LEU A 382 -12.15 6.67 19.31
CA LEU A 382 -12.06 6.78 20.77
C LEU A 382 -10.65 7.21 21.22
N ARG A 383 -9.61 6.52 20.76
CA ARG A 383 -8.23 6.69 21.27
C ARG A 383 -7.53 7.92 20.74
N GLU A 384 -7.68 8.20 19.44
CA GLU A 384 -6.93 9.29 18.79
C GLU A 384 -7.71 10.61 18.83
N PHE A 385 -9.04 10.56 18.69
CA PHE A 385 -9.89 11.75 18.61
C PHE A 385 -10.73 12.00 19.87
N ASN A 386 -10.72 11.06 20.83
CA ASN A 386 -11.50 11.11 22.06
C ASN A 386 -13.01 11.37 21.78
N VAL A 387 -13.57 10.66 20.78
CA VAL A 387 -14.98 10.70 20.38
C VAL A 387 -15.64 9.39 20.77
N GLN A 388 -16.75 9.47 21.54
CA GLN A 388 -17.54 8.31 21.88
C GLN A 388 -18.72 8.16 20.92
N ALA A 389 -18.82 6.99 20.30
CA ALA A 389 -19.89 6.67 19.38
C ALA A 389 -20.54 5.32 19.73
N ASN A 390 -21.82 5.18 19.42
CA ASN A 390 -22.54 3.92 19.40
C ASN A 390 -22.48 3.38 17.96
N VAL A 391 -22.21 2.09 17.83
CA VAL A 391 -22.15 1.41 16.54
C VAL A 391 -23.31 0.42 16.49
N GLY A 392 -24.04 0.41 15.40
CA GLY A 392 -25.20 -0.44 15.21
C GLY A 392 -25.43 -0.82 13.76
N ARG A 393 -26.44 -1.63 13.52
CA ARG A 393 -26.88 -1.92 12.15
C ARG A 393 -27.59 -0.71 11.57
N PRO A 394 -27.42 -0.39 10.27
CA PRO A 394 -28.21 0.63 9.61
C PRO A 394 -29.71 0.35 9.75
N GLN A 395 -30.48 1.40 9.95
CA GLN A 395 -31.94 1.28 9.97
C GLN A 395 -32.44 1.06 8.54
N VAL A 396 -33.43 0.21 8.39
CA VAL A 396 -34.11 0.03 7.13
C VAL A 396 -35.24 1.04 7.02
N ALA A 397 -35.16 1.94 6.05
CA ALA A 397 -36.24 2.85 5.73
C ALA A 397 -37.33 2.09 5.01
N TYR A 398 -38.40 1.80 5.72
CA TYR A 398 -39.60 1.19 5.13
C TYR A 398 -40.39 2.25 4.36
N ARG A 399 -40.73 1.94 3.13
CA ARG A 399 -41.63 2.76 2.30
C ARG A 399 -42.97 2.05 2.15
N GLU A 400 -44.01 2.81 2.31
CA GLU A 400 -45.35 2.32 2.02
C GLU A 400 -45.71 2.57 0.56
N THR A 401 -46.49 1.67 0.00
CA THR A 401 -47.05 1.81 -1.34
C THR A 401 -48.48 1.33 -1.31
N ILE A 402 -49.26 1.72 -2.29
CA ILE A 402 -50.61 1.22 -2.50
C ILE A 402 -50.58 0.09 -3.52
N THR A 403 -51.50 -0.89 -3.34
CA THR A 403 -51.62 -2.05 -4.24
C THR A 403 -52.81 -1.89 -5.21
N ASP A 404 -53.79 -1.07 -4.84
CA ASP A 404 -55.01 -0.87 -5.58
C ASP A 404 -55.27 0.63 -5.80
N SER A 405 -55.98 0.93 -6.88
CA SER A 405 -56.44 2.29 -7.15
C SER A 405 -57.53 2.69 -6.15
N VAL A 406 -57.41 3.87 -5.57
CA VAL A 406 -58.35 4.40 -4.60
C VAL A 406 -58.70 5.86 -4.90
N LYS A 407 -59.94 6.20 -4.67
CA LYS A 407 -60.49 7.55 -4.80
C LYS A 407 -60.85 8.10 -3.43
N ALA A 408 -60.32 9.26 -3.09
CA ALA A 408 -60.60 9.92 -1.83
C ALA A 408 -61.07 11.36 -2.05
N GLU A 409 -62.05 11.78 -1.24
CA GLU A 409 -62.61 13.12 -1.28
C GLU A 409 -62.28 13.85 0.02
N GLY A 410 -61.72 15.04 -0.09
CA GLY A 410 -61.46 15.96 1.02
C GLY A 410 -62.26 17.24 0.85
N ARG A 411 -63.07 17.57 1.87
CA ARG A 411 -63.87 18.82 1.88
C ARG A 411 -63.52 19.62 3.13
N PHE A 412 -63.14 20.86 2.91
CA PHE A 412 -62.85 21.81 3.98
C PHE A 412 -63.84 22.97 3.93
N VAL A 413 -64.61 23.15 4.98
CA VAL A 413 -65.56 24.25 5.12
C VAL A 413 -65.35 24.92 6.47
N ARG A 414 -64.95 26.18 6.48
CA ARG A 414 -64.75 26.94 7.70
C ARG A 414 -65.37 28.35 7.55
N GLN A 415 -66.29 28.69 8.46
CA GLN A 415 -66.84 30.03 8.50
C GLN A 415 -66.76 30.57 9.93
N THR A 416 -65.84 31.54 10.12
CA THR A 416 -65.64 32.25 11.36
C THR A 416 -65.64 33.74 11.04
N GLY A 417 -66.88 34.40 11.13
CA GLY A 417 -67.05 35.86 11.02
C GLY A 417 -66.42 36.49 9.76
N GLY A 418 -67.19 36.73 8.73
CA GLY A 418 -66.72 37.34 7.48
C GLY A 418 -66.73 36.36 6.28
N ARG A 419 -65.72 36.38 5.43
CA ARG A 419 -65.61 35.51 4.25
C ARG A 419 -65.34 34.04 4.68
N GLY A 420 -66.23 33.13 4.28
CA GLY A 420 -66.05 31.70 4.48
C GLY A 420 -64.90 31.13 3.64
N GLN A 421 -64.23 30.15 4.18
CA GLN A 421 -63.21 29.39 3.47
C GLN A 421 -63.83 28.05 3.01
N TYR A 422 -63.68 27.75 1.74
CA TYR A 422 -64.16 26.50 1.15
C TYR A 422 -63.08 25.90 0.30
N GLY A 423 -62.79 24.62 0.48
CA GLY A 423 -61.94 23.84 -0.36
C GLY A 423 -62.53 22.44 -0.53
N HIS A 424 -62.57 21.96 -1.74
CA HIS A 424 -63.02 20.61 -2.08
C HIS A 424 -62.04 19.99 -3.08
N VAL A 425 -61.50 18.83 -2.75
CA VAL A 425 -60.56 18.13 -3.60
C VAL A 425 -60.97 16.66 -3.68
N VAL A 426 -60.91 16.08 -4.85
CA VAL A 426 -61.02 14.66 -5.09
C VAL A 426 -59.70 14.18 -5.67
N LEU A 427 -59.05 13.24 -5.00
CA LEU A 427 -57.83 12.61 -5.42
C LEU A 427 -58.12 11.17 -5.85
N GLU A 428 -57.59 10.77 -6.96
CA GLU A 428 -57.48 9.39 -7.40
C GLU A 428 -56.01 8.99 -7.37
N VAL A 429 -55.69 7.96 -6.59
CA VAL A 429 -54.33 7.50 -6.40
C VAL A 429 -54.23 6.09 -6.95
N GLU A 430 -53.32 5.88 -7.88
CA GLU A 430 -53.08 4.60 -8.57
C GLU A 430 -51.65 4.11 -8.32
N PRO A 431 -51.45 2.76 -8.19
CA PRO A 431 -50.09 2.23 -8.08
C PRO A 431 -49.36 2.44 -9.38
N GLY A 432 -48.16 3.08 -9.32
CA GLY A 432 -47.25 3.25 -10.45
C GLY A 432 -46.28 2.06 -10.61
N PRO A 433 -45.59 1.93 -11.77
CA PRO A 433 -44.55 0.94 -11.94
C PRO A 433 -43.39 1.15 -10.91
N PRO A 434 -42.72 0.08 -10.47
CA PRO A 434 -41.57 0.21 -9.57
C PRO A 434 -40.53 1.18 -10.12
N GLY A 435 -40.13 2.17 -9.31
CA GLY A 435 -39.14 3.18 -9.70
C GLY A 435 -39.66 4.40 -10.45
N SER A 436 -40.96 4.47 -10.76
CA SER A 436 -41.58 5.64 -11.48
C SER A 436 -41.64 6.91 -10.63
N GLY A 437 -41.43 6.83 -9.31
CA GLY A 437 -41.62 7.97 -8.41
C GLY A 437 -43.06 8.44 -8.32
N LEU A 438 -43.27 9.69 -7.87
CA LEU A 438 -44.60 10.31 -7.78
C LEU A 438 -44.91 11.03 -9.10
N VAL A 439 -45.94 10.59 -9.79
CA VAL A 439 -46.48 11.26 -10.97
C VAL A 439 -47.75 11.98 -10.57
N PHE A 440 -47.86 13.27 -10.83
CA PHE A 440 -49.02 14.08 -10.52
C PHE A 440 -49.68 14.59 -11.81
N GLU A 441 -50.96 14.21 -11.99
CA GLU A 441 -51.79 14.73 -13.08
C GLU A 441 -52.90 15.62 -12.51
N ASN A 442 -53.06 16.81 -13.07
CA ASN A 442 -54.14 17.70 -12.73
C ASN A 442 -55.29 17.51 -13.73
N LYS A 443 -56.42 16.97 -13.26
CA LYS A 443 -57.65 16.76 -14.06
C LYS A 443 -58.78 17.71 -13.62
N VAL A 444 -58.46 18.85 -12.99
CA VAL A 444 -59.48 19.84 -12.61
C VAL A 444 -60.03 20.52 -13.87
N VAL A 445 -61.34 20.43 -14.08
CA VAL A 445 -62.03 21.03 -15.24
C VAL A 445 -62.83 22.22 -14.73
N GLY A 446 -62.44 23.42 -15.15
CA GLY A 446 -63.16 24.66 -14.90
C GLY A 446 -62.78 25.36 -13.60
N GLY A 447 -62.06 26.43 -13.66
CA GLY A 447 -61.74 27.38 -12.58
C GLY A 447 -61.44 28.73 -13.17
#